data_dfee91aa7b0277409efa4dcea52566ec
#
_entry.id   dfee91aa7b0277409efa4dcea52566ec
#
_cell.length_a   1.000
_cell.length_b   1.000
_cell.length_c   1.000
_cell.angle_alpha   90.00
_cell.angle_beta   90.00
_cell.angle_gamma   90.00
#
_symmetry.space_group_name_H-M   'P 1'
#
loop_
_entity.id
_entity.type
_entity.pdbx_description
1 polymer ?
#
loop_
_entity_poly.entity_id
_entity_poly.type
_entity_poly.pdbx_seq_one_letter_code
_entity_poly.pdbx_strand_id
1 'polypeptide(L)'
;GTKIIRSAHEMNGPIDDIPGRLAKMRITGFEIPKIACMPRNLTDVTRMFQQAATLEPGQQILCAMGPLGLPSRILADKINSYLTFVSPPSAEKLKSIGHIDPLTMNKIYDFRAIDKNTDIYGIIGYPLEATESPTIHNGGYRNHGMNACYIPIRCETVDEAMNFAKITGIKGLSVTVPHKESILPHLVEKSPE
;
A
#
# COMPACT_ATOMS: atom_id res chain seq x y z
N GLY A 1 4.51 0.16 -29.70
CA GLY A 1 5.91 0.57 -29.62
C GLY A 1 6.50 0.28 -28.24
N THR A 2 7.82 0.26 -28.12
CA THR A 2 8.53 0.05 -26.84
C THR A 2 8.35 1.25 -25.94
N LYS A 3 7.98 1.02 -24.67
CA LYS A 3 7.94 2.06 -23.63
C LYS A 3 9.21 2.00 -22.79
N ILE A 4 9.62 3.13 -22.23
CA ILE A 4 10.83 3.26 -21.41
C ILE A 4 10.41 3.59 -19.99
N ILE A 5 10.84 2.79 -18.99
CA ILE A 5 10.66 3.14 -17.59
C ILE A 5 11.79 4.10 -17.17
N ARG A 6 11.44 5.36 -16.93
CA ARG A 6 12.35 6.36 -16.35
C ARG A 6 12.14 6.40 -14.84
N SER A 7 13.17 6.04 -14.09
CA SER A 7 13.06 5.87 -12.62
C SER A 7 13.73 6.99 -11.85
N ALA A 8 13.08 7.44 -10.79
CA ALA A 8 13.66 8.25 -9.72
C ALA A 8 13.49 7.51 -8.37
N HIS A 9 14.55 7.48 -7.57
CA HIS A 9 14.56 6.88 -6.24
C HIS A 9 14.94 7.93 -5.22
N GLU A 10 14.11 8.06 -4.18
CA GLU A 10 14.40 8.89 -3.01
C GLU A 10 14.56 7.98 -1.79
N MET A 11 15.79 7.87 -1.29
CA MET A 11 16.13 6.95 -0.20
C MET A 11 16.01 7.60 1.19
N ASN A 12 15.91 8.93 1.25
CA ASN A 12 15.97 9.68 2.51
C ASN A 12 14.62 10.23 2.98
N GLY A 13 13.53 9.89 2.29
CA GLY A 13 12.21 10.36 2.66
C GLY A 13 11.17 10.29 1.55
N PRO A 14 10.01 10.94 1.73
CA PRO A 14 8.97 11.03 0.72
C PRO A 14 9.36 12.02 -0.39
N ILE A 15 8.57 12.02 -1.45
CA ILE A 15 8.59 13.06 -2.48
C ILE A 15 7.37 13.96 -2.28
N ASP A 16 7.60 15.24 -2.05
CA ASP A 16 6.53 16.18 -1.70
C ASP A 16 5.59 16.51 -2.86
N ASP A 17 6.12 16.58 -4.08
CA ASP A 17 5.34 16.85 -5.31
C ASP A 17 5.51 15.71 -6.30
N ILE A 18 4.71 14.65 -6.14
CA ILE A 18 4.71 13.50 -7.06
C ILE A 18 4.23 13.90 -8.47
N PRO A 19 3.09 14.60 -8.65
CA PRO A 19 2.62 15.00 -9.98
C PRO A 19 3.64 15.84 -10.76
N GLY A 20 4.22 16.86 -10.13
CA GLY A 20 5.22 17.70 -10.76
C GLY A 20 6.51 16.96 -11.09
N ARG A 21 6.93 16.01 -10.21
CA ARG A 21 8.10 15.17 -10.49
C ARG A 21 7.85 14.24 -11.66
N LEU A 22 6.69 13.58 -11.73
CA LEU A 22 6.30 12.72 -12.84
C LEU A 22 6.23 13.49 -14.17
N ALA A 23 5.68 14.71 -14.17
CA ALA A 23 5.60 15.57 -15.36
C ALA A 23 6.99 15.86 -15.93
N LYS A 24 7.96 16.22 -15.08
CA LYS A 24 9.37 16.47 -15.46
C LYS A 24 10.08 15.22 -16.00
N MET A 25 9.57 14.02 -15.71
CA MET A 25 10.15 12.76 -16.18
C MET A 25 9.61 12.32 -17.55
N ARG A 26 8.54 12.95 -18.06
CA ARG A 26 7.99 12.71 -19.40
C ARG A 26 8.63 13.65 -20.40
N ILE A 27 9.68 13.19 -21.10
CA ILE A 27 10.47 14.03 -22.00
C ILE A 27 10.09 13.78 -23.46
N THR A 28 9.96 12.52 -23.86
CA THR A 28 9.72 12.14 -25.26
C THR A 28 8.31 11.61 -25.53
N GLY A 29 7.51 11.39 -24.48
CA GLY A 29 6.17 10.79 -24.57
C GLY A 29 6.15 9.25 -24.59
N PHE A 30 7.32 8.62 -24.61
CA PHE A 30 7.45 7.16 -24.55
C PHE A 30 7.74 6.65 -23.13
N GLU A 31 7.96 7.54 -22.19
CA GLU A 31 8.29 7.20 -20.82
C GLU A 31 7.06 6.80 -20.02
N ILE A 32 7.24 5.75 -19.20
CA ILE A 32 6.45 5.50 -18.00
C ILE A 32 7.33 5.95 -16.82
N PRO A 33 7.08 7.12 -16.23
CA PRO A 33 7.87 7.59 -15.11
C PRO A 33 7.60 6.74 -13.89
N LYS A 34 8.67 6.40 -13.16
CA LYS A 34 8.62 5.63 -11.92
C LYS A 34 9.20 6.44 -10.78
N ILE A 35 8.45 6.53 -9.69
CA ILE A 35 8.90 7.07 -8.42
C ILE A 35 8.91 5.96 -7.38
N ALA A 36 10.04 5.76 -6.72
CA ALA A 36 10.18 4.95 -5.52
C ALA A 36 10.77 5.79 -4.41
N CYS A 37 10.10 5.88 -3.26
CA CYS A 37 10.59 6.65 -2.11
C CYS A 37 10.52 5.85 -0.81
N MET A 38 11.39 6.20 0.14
CA MET A 38 11.43 5.58 1.46
C MET A 38 10.59 6.42 2.44
N PRO A 39 9.37 5.99 2.79
CA PRO A 39 8.55 6.70 3.76
C PRO A 39 9.18 6.59 5.15
N ARG A 40 9.06 7.64 5.95
CA ARG A 40 9.51 7.69 7.34
C ARG A 40 8.43 7.16 8.30
N ASN A 41 7.17 7.35 7.92
CA ASN A 41 5.99 6.96 8.68
C ASN A 41 4.80 6.68 7.73
N LEU A 42 3.66 6.26 8.28
CA LEU A 42 2.47 5.97 7.49
C LEU A 42 1.86 7.24 6.86
N THR A 43 2.07 8.42 7.46
CA THR A 43 1.60 9.70 6.89
C THR A 43 2.25 9.98 5.54
N ASP A 44 3.52 9.64 5.36
CA ASP A 44 4.21 9.77 4.07
C ASP A 44 3.58 8.86 2.99
N VAL A 45 3.18 7.63 3.38
CA VAL A 45 2.44 6.71 2.48
C VAL A 45 1.06 7.26 2.17
N THR A 46 0.34 7.78 3.17
CA THR A 46 -0.98 8.41 2.99
C THR A 46 -0.92 9.55 1.97
N ARG A 47 0.11 10.39 2.08
CA ARG A 47 0.34 11.50 1.14
C ARG A 47 0.57 11.01 -0.29
N MET A 48 1.28 9.88 -0.46
CA MET A 48 1.43 9.24 -1.79
C MET A 48 0.07 8.84 -2.36
N PHE A 49 -0.80 8.20 -1.57
CA PHE A 49 -2.15 7.84 -2.00
C PHE A 49 -3.00 9.06 -2.37
N GLN A 50 -2.94 10.13 -1.56
CA GLN A 50 -3.64 11.40 -1.86
C GLN A 50 -3.22 12.00 -3.19
N GLN A 51 -1.91 12.10 -3.43
CA GLN A 51 -1.39 12.65 -4.68
C GLN A 51 -1.68 11.74 -5.88
N ALA A 52 -1.62 10.42 -5.67
CA ALA A 52 -1.92 9.44 -6.71
C ALA A 52 -3.37 9.51 -7.20
N ALA A 53 -4.31 9.92 -6.34
CA ALA A 53 -5.71 10.07 -6.71
C ALA A 53 -5.96 11.12 -7.82
N THR A 54 -5.03 12.05 -8.02
CA THR A 54 -5.09 13.08 -9.07
C THR A 54 -4.44 12.65 -10.39
N LEU A 55 -3.85 11.46 -10.45
CA LEU A 55 -3.08 10.98 -11.60
C LEU A 55 -3.92 10.08 -12.51
N GLU A 56 -3.63 10.10 -13.80
CA GLU A 56 -4.23 9.19 -14.76
C GLU A 56 -3.81 7.73 -14.50
N PRO A 57 -4.76 6.77 -14.52
CA PRO A 57 -4.45 5.36 -14.30
C PRO A 57 -3.43 4.79 -15.30
N GLY A 58 -2.49 4.02 -14.79
CA GLY A 58 -1.55 3.27 -15.63
C GLY A 58 -0.52 4.10 -16.40
N GLN A 59 -0.39 5.39 -16.11
CA GLN A 59 0.56 6.27 -16.80
C GLN A 59 1.87 6.49 -16.04
N GLN A 60 1.99 5.94 -14.84
CA GLN A 60 3.16 6.04 -13.97
C GLN A 60 3.33 4.78 -13.13
N ILE A 61 4.45 4.70 -12.44
CA ILE A 61 4.72 3.65 -11.43
C ILE A 61 5.05 4.36 -10.12
N LEU A 62 4.30 4.03 -9.08
CA LEU A 62 4.49 4.54 -7.74
C LEU A 62 4.79 3.41 -6.77
N CYS A 63 5.76 3.61 -5.89
CA CYS A 63 6.16 2.63 -4.91
C CYS A 63 6.73 3.30 -3.66
N ALA A 64 6.09 3.12 -2.53
CA ALA A 64 6.72 3.34 -1.24
C ALA A 64 7.57 2.12 -0.88
N MET A 65 8.81 2.37 -0.47
CA MET A 65 9.77 1.32 -0.08
C MET A 65 9.66 0.98 1.41
N GLY A 66 10.32 -0.08 1.81
CA GLY A 66 10.33 -0.54 3.20
C GLY A 66 9.01 -1.19 3.66
N PRO A 67 8.96 -1.67 4.91
CA PRO A 67 7.77 -2.32 5.46
C PRO A 67 6.55 -1.41 5.52
N LEU A 68 6.74 -0.10 5.75
CA LEU A 68 5.68 0.90 5.72
C LEU A 68 5.02 1.04 4.34
N GLY A 69 5.80 0.79 3.27
CA GLY A 69 5.34 0.95 1.89
C GLY A 69 4.55 -0.22 1.34
N LEU A 70 4.38 -1.32 2.08
CA LEU A 70 3.71 -2.53 1.62
C LEU A 70 2.30 -2.27 1.05
N PRO A 71 1.45 -1.42 1.65
CA PRO A 71 0.16 -1.07 1.07
C PRO A 71 0.24 -0.55 -0.36
N SER A 72 1.24 0.27 -0.71
CA SER A 72 1.41 0.80 -2.07
C SER A 72 1.74 -0.26 -3.11
N ARG A 73 2.32 -1.39 -2.69
CA ARG A 73 2.65 -2.50 -3.58
C ARG A 73 1.45 -3.40 -3.82
N ILE A 74 0.71 -3.73 -2.75
CA ILE A 74 -0.49 -4.57 -2.83
C ILE A 74 -1.60 -3.82 -3.57
N LEU A 75 -1.80 -2.54 -3.23
CA LEU A 75 -2.86 -1.69 -3.75
C LEU A 75 -2.38 -0.83 -4.94
N ALA A 76 -1.50 -1.35 -5.80
CA ALA A 76 -0.92 -0.58 -6.90
C ALA A 76 -1.99 0.01 -7.84
N ASP A 77 -3.09 -0.70 -8.09
CA ASP A 77 -4.21 -0.20 -8.88
C ASP A 77 -4.89 1.01 -8.21
N LYS A 78 -5.08 0.96 -6.88
CA LYS A 78 -5.69 2.07 -6.11
C LYS A 78 -4.90 3.38 -6.19
N ILE A 79 -3.57 3.29 -6.39
CA ILE A 79 -2.69 4.46 -6.58
C ILE A 79 -2.39 4.75 -8.04
N ASN A 80 -3.21 4.25 -8.97
CA ASN A 80 -3.06 4.50 -10.40
C ASN A 80 -1.70 4.06 -10.97
N SER A 81 -1.02 3.10 -10.32
CA SER A 81 0.28 2.59 -10.76
C SER A 81 0.13 1.59 -11.91
N TYR A 82 0.97 1.70 -12.94
CA TYR A 82 0.97 0.81 -14.09
C TYR A 82 1.32 -0.64 -13.74
N LEU A 83 2.20 -0.83 -12.75
CA LEU A 83 2.61 -2.14 -12.24
C LEU A 83 3.14 -2.02 -10.80
N THR A 84 3.36 -3.18 -10.18
CA THR A 84 4.10 -3.29 -8.92
C THR A 84 5.38 -4.11 -9.11
N PHE A 85 6.27 -4.07 -8.11
CA PHE A 85 7.51 -4.83 -8.09
C PHE A 85 7.47 -5.92 -7.02
N VAL A 86 7.88 -7.11 -7.40
CA VAL A 86 8.05 -8.27 -6.53
C VAL A 86 9.49 -8.75 -6.62
N SER A 87 9.96 -9.56 -5.68
CA SER A 87 11.29 -10.16 -5.71
C SER A 87 11.21 -11.67 -5.52
N PRO A 88 12.14 -12.44 -6.12
CA PRO A 88 12.18 -13.87 -5.89
C PRO A 88 12.47 -14.17 -4.40
N PRO A 89 11.98 -15.32 -3.88
CA PRO A 89 12.17 -15.70 -2.47
C PRO A 89 13.63 -15.72 -2.02
N SER A 90 14.54 -15.99 -2.95
CA SER A 90 16.01 -16.02 -2.70
C SER A 90 16.65 -14.64 -2.51
N ALA A 91 15.92 -13.57 -2.79
CA ALA A 91 16.47 -12.20 -2.72
C ALA A 91 16.29 -11.59 -1.32
N GLU A 92 16.90 -12.17 -0.29
CA GLU A 92 16.81 -11.72 1.12
C GLU A 92 17.08 -10.23 1.30
N LYS A 93 18.07 -9.66 0.58
CA LYS A 93 18.42 -8.23 0.65
C LYS A 93 17.28 -7.31 0.21
N LEU A 94 16.35 -7.79 -0.59
CA LEU A 94 15.22 -6.99 -1.05
C LEU A 94 14.04 -6.97 -0.09
N LYS A 95 14.03 -7.86 0.92
CA LYS A 95 13.00 -7.84 1.98
C LYS A 95 13.07 -6.56 2.81
N SER A 96 14.27 -6.06 3.10
CA SER A 96 14.45 -4.82 3.86
C SER A 96 13.88 -3.58 3.18
N ILE A 97 13.76 -3.58 1.86
CA ILE A 97 13.11 -2.51 1.09
C ILE A 97 11.63 -2.82 0.78
N GLY A 98 11.03 -3.74 1.54
CA GLY A 98 9.60 -4.04 1.49
C GLY A 98 9.16 -4.85 0.27
N HIS A 99 10.08 -5.59 -0.39
CA HIS A 99 9.69 -6.49 -1.45
C HIS A 99 8.97 -7.72 -0.89
N ILE A 100 7.91 -8.08 -1.59
CA ILE A 100 7.12 -9.29 -1.37
C ILE A 100 7.38 -10.25 -2.54
N ASP A 101 7.33 -11.55 -2.29
CA ASP A 101 7.52 -12.52 -3.36
C ASP A 101 6.24 -12.70 -4.20
N PRO A 102 6.38 -13.17 -5.47
CA PRO A 102 5.24 -13.32 -6.38
C PRO A 102 4.19 -14.33 -5.91
N LEU A 103 4.58 -15.36 -5.16
CA LEU A 103 3.65 -16.36 -4.66
C LEU A 103 2.77 -15.78 -3.56
N THR A 104 3.37 -15.07 -2.61
CA THR A 104 2.64 -14.35 -1.56
C THR A 104 1.73 -13.29 -2.17
N MET A 105 2.21 -12.52 -3.15
CA MET A 105 1.41 -11.50 -3.83
C MET A 105 0.16 -12.09 -4.50
N ASN A 106 0.28 -13.25 -5.13
CA ASN A 106 -0.85 -13.90 -5.79
C ASN A 106 -1.68 -14.77 -4.85
N LYS A 107 -1.04 -15.61 -4.00
CA LYS A 107 -1.78 -16.58 -3.19
C LYS A 107 -2.47 -15.94 -1.98
N ILE A 108 -1.85 -14.94 -1.36
CA ILE A 108 -2.41 -14.27 -0.18
C ILE A 108 -3.30 -13.12 -0.63
N TYR A 109 -2.79 -12.20 -1.42
CA TYR A 109 -3.50 -10.96 -1.74
C TYR A 109 -4.35 -11.02 -3.00
N ASP A 110 -4.21 -12.07 -3.83
CA ASP A 110 -4.88 -12.16 -5.13
C ASP A 110 -4.71 -10.88 -5.97
N PHE A 111 -3.47 -10.42 -6.08
CA PHE A 111 -3.11 -9.12 -6.62
C PHE A 111 -3.79 -8.77 -7.94
N ARG A 112 -3.98 -9.78 -8.81
CA ARG A 112 -4.59 -9.58 -10.14
C ARG A 112 -6.08 -9.31 -10.10
N ALA A 113 -6.74 -9.68 -9.02
CA ALA A 113 -8.17 -9.43 -8.81
C ALA A 113 -8.43 -8.05 -8.15
N ILE A 114 -7.39 -7.39 -7.60
CA ILE A 114 -7.54 -6.07 -6.98
C ILE A 114 -7.77 -5.02 -8.06
N ASP A 115 -8.88 -4.31 -7.95
CA ASP A 115 -9.28 -3.22 -8.84
C ASP A 115 -9.76 -1.99 -8.04
N LYS A 116 -10.24 -0.96 -8.75
CA LYS A 116 -10.76 0.27 -8.14
C LYS A 116 -11.96 0.02 -7.21
N ASN A 117 -12.74 -1.02 -7.45
CA ASN A 117 -13.95 -1.34 -6.70
C ASN A 117 -13.70 -2.30 -5.53
N THR A 118 -12.49 -2.89 -5.44
CA THR A 118 -12.13 -3.80 -4.35
C THR A 118 -12.27 -3.10 -3.00
N ASP A 119 -13.07 -3.66 -2.09
CA ASP A 119 -13.17 -3.18 -0.72
C ASP A 119 -11.92 -3.53 0.07
N ILE A 120 -11.38 -2.55 0.80
CA ILE A 120 -10.14 -2.72 1.54
C ILE A 120 -10.44 -2.83 3.04
N TYR A 121 -9.85 -3.84 3.64
CA TYR A 121 -9.80 -4.09 5.07
C TYR A 121 -8.35 -4.23 5.53
N GLY A 122 -8.09 -4.18 6.83
CA GLY A 122 -6.71 -4.31 7.28
C GLY A 122 -6.53 -4.60 8.76
N ILE A 123 -5.26 -4.81 9.13
CA ILE A 123 -4.82 -4.85 10.51
C ILE A 123 -3.81 -3.75 10.77
N ILE A 124 -3.98 -2.99 11.85
CA ILE A 124 -3.05 -1.98 12.31
C ILE A 124 -2.27 -2.45 13.53
N GLY A 125 -0.98 -2.12 13.58
CA GLY A 125 -0.10 -2.45 14.70
C GLY A 125 1.33 -1.95 14.53
N TYR A 126 2.14 -2.09 15.62
CA TYR A 126 3.56 -1.74 15.62
C TYR A 126 4.33 -2.45 16.74
N PRO A 127 5.44 -3.17 16.42
CA PRO A 127 5.81 -3.60 15.08
C PRO A 127 4.78 -4.59 14.51
N LEU A 128 4.59 -4.61 13.21
CA LEU A 128 3.68 -5.53 12.53
C LEU A 128 4.50 -6.39 11.56
N GLU A 129 5.28 -7.36 12.12
CA GLU A 129 6.27 -8.10 11.34
C GLU A 129 5.74 -9.45 10.84
N ALA A 130 4.90 -10.11 11.64
CA ALA A 130 4.29 -11.39 11.28
C ALA A 130 2.84 -11.41 11.72
N THR A 131 1.94 -11.64 10.77
CA THR A 131 0.52 -11.83 11.03
C THR A 131 -0.08 -12.76 9.99
N GLU A 132 -0.86 -13.73 10.44
CA GLU A 132 -1.62 -14.65 9.58
C GLU A 132 -2.97 -14.05 9.13
N SER A 133 -3.34 -12.87 9.66
CA SER A 133 -4.62 -12.26 9.36
C SER A 133 -4.88 -12.06 7.86
N PRO A 134 -3.90 -11.59 7.04
CA PRO A 134 -4.12 -11.50 5.60
C PRO A 134 -4.40 -12.85 4.93
N THR A 135 -3.71 -13.91 5.35
CA THR A 135 -3.92 -15.27 4.82
C THR A 135 -5.34 -15.77 5.11
N ILE A 136 -5.81 -15.58 6.36
CA ILE A 136 -7.12 -16.04 6.82
C ILE A 136 -8.23 -15.23 6.13
N HIS A 137 -8.18 -13.90 6.21
CA HIS A 137 -9.24 -13.04 5.69
C HIS A 137 -9.33 -13.10 4.17
N ASN A 138 -8.21 -12.97 3.46
CA ASN A 138 -8.22 -13.03 1.99
C ASN A 138 -8.63 -14.42 1.48
N GLY A 139 -8.25 -15.49 2.20
CA GLY A 139 -8.76 -16.84 1.92
C GLY A 139 -10.28 -16.92 2.06
N GLY A 140 -10.83 -16.36 3.14
CA GLY A 140 -12.26 -16.26 3.37
C GLY A 140 -12.98 -15.45 2.28
N TYR A 141 -12.47 -14.29 1.92
CA TYR A 141 -13.05 -13.44 0.87
C TYR A 141 -13.15 -14.18 -0.46
N ARG A 142 -12.07 -14.84 -0.89
CA ARG A 142 -12.08 -15.64 -2.13
C ARG A 142 -13.12 -16.77 -2.06
N ASN A 143 -13.17 -17.50 -0.95
CA ASN A 143 -14.09 -18.62 -0.80
C ASN A 143 -15.57 -18.18 -0.86
N HIS A 144 -15.86 -16.93 -0.48
CA HIS A 144 -17.21 -16.36 -0.52
C HIS A 144 -17.45 -15.45 -1.74
N GLY A 145 -16.54 -15.38 -2.70
CA GLY A 145 -16.67 -14.54 -3.89
C GLY A 145 -16.73 -13.04 -3.61
N MET A 146 -16.14 -12.58 -2.50
CA MET A 146 -16.13 -11.16 -2.13
C MET A 146 -15.01 -10.43 -2.87
N ASN A 147 -15.33 -9.29 -3.52
CA ASN A 147 -14.31 -8.38 -4.07
C ASN A 147 -13.71 -7.53 -2.93
N ALA A 148 -12.85 -8.15 -2.13
CA ALA A 148 -12.26 -7.53 -0.96
C ALA A 148 -10.80 -7.96 -0.76
N CYS A 149 -9.98 -7.06 -0.21
CA CYS A 149 -8.59 -7.32 0.12
C CYS A 149 -8.26 -6.86 1.54
N TYR A 150 -7.62 -7.72 2.31
CA TYR A 150 -7.17 -7.46 3.67
C TYR A 150 -5.66 -7.30 3.69
N ILE A 151 -5.17 -6.17 4.19
CA ILE A 151 -3.76 -5.80 4.17
C ILE A 151 -3.20 -5.49 5.57
N PRO A 152 -1.90 -5.74 5.82
CA PRO A 152 -1.23 -5.24 7.01
C PRO A 152 -0.86 -3.77 6.82
N ILE A 153 -1.07 -2.97 7.86
CA ILE A 153 -0.82 -1.53 7.89
C ILE A 153 0.01 -1.22 9.12
N ARG A 154 1.32 -1.08 8.92
CA ARG A 154 2.24 -0.70 9.98
C ARG A 154 2.09 0.80 10.27
N CYS A 155 1.82 1.16 11.53
CA CYS A 155 1.68 2.56 11.97
C CYS A 155 2.19 2.72 13.40
N GLU A 156 2.79 3.86 13.70
CA GLU A 156 3.27 4.17 15.06
C GLU A 156 2.16 4.76 15.93
N THR A 157 1.17 5.42 15.31
CA THR A 157 0.03 6.01 16.00
C THR A 157 -1.29 5.61 15.36
N VAL A 158 -2.36 5.67 16.18
CA VAL A 158 -3.73 5.45 15.70
C VAL A 158 -4.15 6.56 14.73
N ASP A 159 -3.75 7.80 14.97
CA ASP A 159 -4.09 8.93 14.10
C ASP A 159 -3.57 8.75 12.67
N GLU A 160 -2.34 8.23 12.51
CA GLU A 160 -1.81 7.87 11.20
C GLU A 160 -2.69 6.81 10.51
N ALA A 161 -3.07 5.76 11.27
CA ALA A 161 -3.90 4.68 10.74
C ALA A 161 -5.30 5.17 10.33
N MET A 162 -5.94 5.98 11.16
CA MET A 162 -7.26 6.54 10.88
C MET A 162 -7.25 7.49 9.68
N ASN A 163 -6.21 8.32 9.57
CA ASN A 163 -6.03 9.18 8.40
C ASN A 163 -5.80 8.37 7.12
N PHE A 164 -4.95 7.35 7.18
CA PHE A 164 -4.74 6.42 6.06
C PHE A 164 -6.04 5.73 5.66
N ALA A 165 -6.78 5.19 6.63
CA ALA A 165 -8.05 4.53 6.39
C ALA A 165 -9.08 5.44 5.70
N LYS A 166 -9.18 6.70 6.15
CA LYS A 166 -10.05 7.72 5.57
C LYS A 166 -9.69 8.01 4.10
N ILE A 167 -8.40 8.19 3.81
CA ILE A 167 -7.92 8.54 2.46
C ILE A 167 -8.04 7.37 1.50
N THR A 168 -7.79 6.15 1.97
CA THR A 168 -7.84 4.95 1.13
C THR A 168 -9.22 4.28 1.05
N GLY A 169 -10.17 4.75 1.86
CA GLY A 169 -11.53 4.20 1.90
C GLY A 169 -11.60 2.82 2.55
N ILE A 170 -10.72 2.52 3.52
CA ILE A 170 -10.75 1.26 4.27
C ILE A 170 -12.09 1.11 5.00
N LYS A 171 -12.71 -0.07 4.85
CA LYS A 171 -14.04 -0.39 5.38
C LYS A 171 -14.01 -0.91 6.81
N GLY A 172 -12.92 -1.52 7.23
CA GLY A 172 -12.77 -2.08 8.57
C GLY A 172 -11.34 -2.40 8.93
N LEU A 173 -11.03 -2.30 10.22
CA LEU A 173 -9.70 -2.52 10.77
C LEU A 173 -9.76 -3.49 11.96
N SER A 174 -8.89 -4.50 11.92
CA SER A 174 -8.47 -5.18 13.15
C SER A 174 -7.38 -4.36 13.82
N VAL A 175 -7.43 -4.29 15.14
CA VAL A 175 -6.48 -3.50 15.93
C VAL A 175 -5.66 -4.41 16.83
N THR A 176 -4.34 -4.37 16.69
CA THR A 176 -3.44 -5.13 17.55
C THR A 176 -2.50 -4.22 18.35
N VAL A 177 -1.56 -4.82 19.06
CA VAL A 177 -0.58 -4.11 19.91
C VAL A 177 0.20 -3.08 19.07
N PRO A 178 0.42 -1.85 19.60
CA PRO A 178 0.05 -1.34 20.93
C PRO A 178 -1.29 -0.57 20.94
N HIS A 179 -2.07 -0.62 19.86
CA HIS A 179 -3.14 0.35 19.57
C HIS A 179 -4.51 -0.02 20.16
N LYS A 180 -4.66 -1.16 20.85
CA LYS A 180 -5.95 -1.63 21.36
C LYS A 180 -6.68 -0.66 22.29
N GLU A 181 -5.94 0.08 23.12
CA GLU A 181 -6.52 1.07 24.03
C GLU A 181 -6.62 2.44 23.35
N SER A 182 -5.58 2.84 22.60
CA SER A 182 -5.52 4.15 21.96
C SER A 182 -6.53 4.33 20.83
N ILE A 183 -7.11 3.24 20.27
CA ILE A 183 -8.19 3.32 19.27
C ILE A 183 -9.53 3.73 19.89
N LEU A 184 -9.77 3.49 21.17
CA LEU A 184 -11.07 3.67 21.82
C LEU A 184 -11.67 5.08 21.67
N PRO A 185 -10.90 6.18 21.75
CA PRO A 185 -11.42 7.55 21.50
C PRO A 185 -11.93 7.77 20.08
N HIS A 186 -11.52 6.96 19.11
CA HIS A 186 -11.91 7.08 17.70
C HIS A 186 -13.20 6.30 17.36
N LEU A 187 -13.74 5.53 18.31
CA LEU A 187 -14.95 4.73 18.11
C LEU A 187 -16.19 5.56 18.45
N VAL A 188 -17.16 5.57 17.53
CA VAL A 188 -18.48 6.21 17.73
C VAL A 188 -19.37 5.37 18.66
N GLU A 189 -19.34 4.06 18.45
CA GLU A 189 -20.12 3.10 19.23
C GLU A 189 -19.22 1.96 19.72
N LYS A 190 -19.56 1.42 20.89
CA LYS A 190 -18.90 0.26 21.49
C LYS A 190 -19.97 -0.78 21.79
N SER A 191 -19.74 -2.04 21.41
CA SER A 191 -20.58 -3.14 21.89
C SER A 191 -20.41 -3.28 23.42
N PRO A 192 -21.45 -3.64 24.15
CA PRO A 192 -21.29 -4.09 25.55
C PRO A 192 -20.34 -5.30 25.56
N GLU A 193 -19.48 -5.36 26.58
CA GLU A 193 -18.62 -6.54 26.83
C GLU A 193 -19.47 -7.79 27.15
#